data_53bd131263d67d6160bebde8cd23735b
#
_entry.id   53bd131263d67d6160bebde8cd23735b
#
_cell.length_a   1.000
_cell.length_b   1.000
_cell.length_c   1.000
_cell.angle_alpha   90.00
_cell.angle_beta   90.00
_cell.angle_gamma   90.00
#
_symmetry.space_group_name_H-M   'P 1'
#
loop_
_entity.id
_entity.type
_entity.pdbx_description
1 polymer ?
#
loop_
_entity_poly.entity_id
_entity_poly.type
_entity_poly.pdbx_seq_one_letter_code
_entity_poly.pdbx_strand_id
1 'polypeptide(L)'
;GLYALAVYAFVVAVDRPWRRSLGVSMLDFLRGFIGHVAEGSRELEEFFQQLGEEAIVPVSVLSFRTTGGDEKARFVLPMIHPGPMGEIGGGNFPERVANDCSGLVFPPHATAGHDFNLVTEREVDTILDAANTAADRVSYSSDATRSVRTQSGEASMLGQAFGDDALLISTYAPGFADDVEYGVGLSATAEARTSGLDDVVLVDAHNSNDGLSGPDLGHVTPGSQRAFDMIGAAGISGQRLSTADRHEPHLGVAWDETDWEPVDGIGPLGVGVAVTAVDDQETAYVLVDGNNMEPGLRGELVDALVDDGPVDEAEVMTTDTHIVNTVEADNQVGAAIEWDELRTLVCELLEEARADLEPVEAGVAVERAEVTVFGNDRTETLASHANAVVAMGGAFAVSIILAAVAVSVLIFLFA
;
A
#
# COMPACT_ATOMS: atom_id res chain seq x y z
N GLY A 1 32.33 10.23 -37.84
CA GLY A 1 32.94 11.48 -37.61
C GLY A 1 32.39 12.26 -36.42
N LEU A 2 32.36 13.59 -36.55
CA LEU A 2 32.07 14.54 -35.49
C LEU A 2 30.72 14.29 -34.77
N TYR A 3 29.66 14.11 -35.51
CA TYR A 3 28.33 13.86 -34.94
C TYR A 3 28.24 12.55 -34.13
N ALA A 4 28.92 11.48 -34.61
CA ALA A 4 28.99 10.24 -33.83
C ALA A 4 29.73 10.43 -32.48
N LEU A 5 30.81 11.26 -32.51
CA LEU A 5 31.51 11.63 -31.27
C LEU A 5 30.63 12.46 -30.33
N ALA A 6 29.84 13.39 -30.87
CA ALA A 6 28.92 14.21 -30.10
C ALA A 6 27.85 13.35 -29.42
N VAL A 7 27.23 12.41 -30.15
CA VAL A 7 26.26 11.45 -29.60
C VAL A 7 26.91 10.57 -28.52
N TYR A 8 28.11 10.04 -28.80
CA TYR A 8 28.82 9.23 -27.81
C TYR A 8 29.14 10.02 -26.52
N ALA A 9 29.60 11.27 -26.66
CA ALA A 9 29.89 12.12 -25.52
C ALA A 9 28.61 12.42 -24.72
N PHE A 10 27.49 12.67 -25.36
CA PHE A 10 26.19 12.86 -24.71
C PHE A 10 25.79 11.61 -23.92
N VAL A 11 25.78 10.44 -24.57
CA VAL A 11 25.42 9.17 -23.93
C VAL A 11 26.29 8.88 -22.71
N VAL A 12 27.63 9.02 -22.85
CA VAL A 12 28.56 8.78 -21.75
C VAL A 12 28.32 9.76 -20.58
N ALA A 13 28.04 11.02 -20.90
CA ALA A 13 27.81 12.03 -19.85
C ALA A 13 26.54 11.81 -19.06
N VAL A 14 25.49 11.29 -19.71
CA VAL A 14 24.20 11.00 -19.04
C VAL A 14 24.21 9.64 -18.35
N ASP A 15 24.83 8.62 -18.94
CA ASP A 15 24.87 7.25 -18.40
C ASP A 15 25.85 7.10 -17.20
N ARG A 16 26.95 7.87 -17.19
CA ARG A 16 27.98 7.74 -16.16
C ARG A 16 27.52 8.01 -14.72
N PRO A 17 26.64 9.00 -14.43
CA PRO A 17 26.09 9.19 -13.10
C PRO A 17 25.29 7.95 -12.61
N TRP A 18 24.47 7.38 -13.48
CA TRP A 18 23.67 6.17 -13.19
C TRP A 18 24.55 4.99 -12.82
N ARG A 19 25.58 4.70 -13.67
CA ARG A 19 26.53 3.61 -13.38
C ARG A 19 27.31 3.81 -12.09
N ARG A 20 27.55 5.08 -11.69
CA ARG A 20 28.29 5.36 -10.46
C ARG A 20 27.45 5.29 -9.20
N SER A 21 26.19 5.73 -9.24
CA SER A 21 25.31 5.78 -8.07
C SER A 21 24.46 4.52 -7.92
N LEU A 22 23.96 3.98 -9.02
CA LEU A 22 23.04 2.83 -9.02
C LEU A 22 23.67 1.53 -9.54
N GLY A 23 24.84 1.60 -10.19
CA GLY A 23 25.49 0.43 -10.79
C GLY A 23 24.89 -0.01 -12.14
N VAL A 24 23.82 0.65 -12.61
CA VAL A 24 23.05 0.28 -13.80
C VAL A 24 23.14 1.34 -14.90
N SER A 25 22.74 1.00 -16.12
CA SER A 25 22.74 1.89 -17.27
C SER A 25 21.41 2.62 -17.41
N MET A 26 21.48 3.94 -17.61
CA MET A 26 20.31 4.74 -17.98
C MET A 26 19.69 4.27 -19.32
N LEU A 27 20.50 3.80 -20.25
CA LEU A 27 19.99 3.31 -21.55
C LEU A 27 19.17 2.04 -21.39
N ASP A 28 19.54 1.16 -20.46
CA ASP A 28 18.77 -0.05 -20.16
C ASP A 28 17.44 0.32 -19.51
N PHE A 29 17.44 1.30 -18.60
CA PHE A 29 16.21 1.87 -18.05
C PHE A 29 15.29 2.44 -19.14
N LEU A 30 15.83 3.31 -20.02
CA LEU A 30 15.04 3.91 -21.09
C LEU A 30 14.47 2.86 -22.07
N ARG A 31 15.25 1.83 -22.39
CA ARG A 31 14.78 0.73 -23.22
C ARG A 31 13.64 -0.01 -22.57
N GLY A 32 13.79 -0.40 -21.30
CA GLY A 32 12.74 -1.06 -20.55
C GLY A 32 11.48 -0.21 -20.39
N PHE A 33 11.65 1.07 -20.09
CA PHE A 33 10.54 2.02 -19.94
C PHE A 33 9.77 2.24 -21.25
N ILE A 34 10.48 2.43 -22.38
CA ILE A 34 9.86 2.58 -23.70
C ILE A 34 9.13 1.28 -24.09
N GLY A 35 9.75 0.12 -23.87
CA GLY A 35 9.13 -1.18 -24.12
C GLY A 35 7.85 -1.37 -23.28
N HIS A 36 7.87 -0.98 -22.02
CA HIS A 36 6.70 -1.03 -21.15
C HIS A 36 5.56 -0.12 -21.67
N VAL A 37 5.84 1.17 -21.90
CA VAL A 37 4.82 2.15 -22.33
C VAL A 37 4.27 1.87 -23.73
N ALA A 38 5.13 1.44 -24.68
CA ALA A 38 4.73 1.27 -26.08
C ALA A 38 4.19 -0.12 -26.39
N GLU A 39 4.63 -1.16 -25.69
CA GLU A 39 4.40 -2.57 -26.04
C GLU A 39 3.87 -3.40 -24.86
N GLY A 40 3.74 -2.82 -23.64
CA GLY A 40 3.39 -3.54 -22.43
C GLY A 40 4.43 -4.61 -22.04
N SER A 41 5.71 -4.43 -22.46
CA SER A 41 6.75 -5.41 -22.19
C SER A 41 7.23 -5.33 -20.74
N ARG A 42 7.73 -6.45 -20.20
CA ARG A 42 8.29 -6.53 -18.83
C ARG A 42 9.82 -6.32 -18.79
N GLU A 43 10.43 -5.76 -19.84
CA GLU A 43 11.88 -5.48 -19.85
C GLU A 43 12.30 -4.51 -18.74
N LEU A 44 11.37 -3.69 -18.23
CA LEU A 44 11.62 -2.80 -17.10
C LEU A 44 11.87 -3.58 -15.80
N GLU A 45 11.19 -4.70 -15.59
CA GLU A 45 11.44 -5.57 -14.43
C GLU A 45 12.83 -6.21 -14.46
N GLU A 46 13.33 -6.61 -15.66
CA GLU A 46 14.69 -7.11 -15.80
C GLU A 46 15.75 -6.06 -15.39
N PHE A 47 15.44 -4.78 -15.66
CA PHE A 47 16.27 -3.68 -15.18
C PHE A 47 16.18 -3.53 -13.66
N PHE A 48 14.98 -3.58 -13.07
CA PHE A 48 14.77 -3.45 -11.63
C PHE A 48 15.40 -4.59 -10.82
N GLN A 49 15.40 -5.81 -11.35
CA GLN A 49 16.13 -6.92 -10.72
C GLN A 49 17.61 -6.65 -10.47
N GLN A 50 18.26 -5.83 -11.31
CA GLN A 50 19.67 -5.45 -11.10
C GLN A 50 19.86 -4.50 -9.93
N LEU A 51 18.80 -3.82 -9.50
CA LEU A 51 18.79 -2.89 -8.37
C LEU A 51 18.31 -3.57 -7.07
N GLY A 52 17.62 -4.71 -7.20
CA GLY A 52 16.96 -5.37 -6.07
C GLY A 52 17.91 -5.92 -5.03
N GLU A 53 17.40 -6.05 -3.81
CA GLU A 53 18.05 -6.78 -2.71
C GLU A 53 17.07 -7.76 -2.05
N GLU A 54 17.58 -8.82 -1.43
CA GLU A 54 16.76 -9.79 -0.73
C GLU A 54 16.20 -9.19 0.57
N ALA A 55 14.90 -9.38 0.79
CA ALA A 55 14.21 -9.01 2.00
C ALA A 55 13.36 -10.16 2.54
N ILE A 56 13.16 -10.18 3.85
CA ILE A 56 12.26 -11.11 4.53
C ILE A 56 11.09 -10.27 5.03
N VAL A 57 9.89 -10.57 4.53
CA VAL A 57 8.68 -9.84 4.90
C VAL A 57 7.68 -10.76 5.59
N PRO A 58 7.08 -10.33 6.71
CA PRO A 58 5.93 -11.01 7.29
C PRO A 58 4.73 -10.91 6.34
N VAL A 59 4.01 -12.01 6.20
CA VAL A 59 2.72 -12.09 5.54
C VAL A 59 1.71 -12.53 6.60
N SER A 60 0.89 -11.60 7.06
CA SER A 60 -0.10 -11.82 8.10
C SER A 60 -1.45 -12.14 7.47
N VAL A 61 -2.14 -13.13 8.01
CA VAL A 61 -3.50 -13.51 7.63
C VAL A 61 -4.38 -13.53 8.87
N LEU A 62 -5.39 -12.67 8.91
CA LEU A 62 -6.51 -12.77 9.85
C LEU A 62 -7.66 -13.43 9.10
N SER A 63 -8.02 -14.65 9.47
CA SER A 63 -9.09 -15.42 8.82
C SER A 63 -10.30 -15.57 9.72
N PHE A 64 -11.46 -15.48 9.11
CA PHE A 64 -12.77 -15.71 9.71
C PHE A 64 -13.43 -16.91 9.04
N ARG A 65 -13.93 -17.83 9.83
CA ARG A 65 -14.72 -18.95 9.34
C ARG A 65 -16.07 -19.05 10.08
N THR A 66 -17.06 -19.57 9.42
CA THR A 66 -18.33 -19.89 10.05
C THR A 66 -18.16 -20.99 11.11
N THR A 67 -19.08 -21.13 12.04
CA THR A 67 -19.07 -22.23 13.01
C THR A 67 -19.19 -23.61 12.34
N GLY A 68 -19.56 -23.66 11.06
CA GLY A 68 -19.57 -24.86 10.22
C GLY A 68 -18.16 -25.23 9.68
N GLY A 69 -17.20 -24.33 9.80
CA GLY A 69 -15.81 -24.54 9.36
C GLY A 69 -15.50 -23.99 7.96
N ASP A 70 -16.49 -23.44 7.26
CA ASP A 70 -16.28 -22.81 5.95
C ASP A 70 -15.68 -21.40 6.15
N GLU A 71 -14.65 -21.06 5.40
CA GLU A 71 -14.07 -19.73 5.43
C GLU A 71 -15.07 -18.70 4.88
N LYS A 72 -15.24 -17.60 5.62
CA LYS A 72 -16.14 -16.51 5.25
C LYS A 72 -15.40 -15.35 4.63
N ALA A 73 -14.32 -14.91 5.26
CA ALA A 73 -13.47 -13.84 4.77
C ALA A 73 -12.09 -13.90 5.42
N ARG A 74 -11.12 -13.24 4.80
CA ARG A 74 -9.79 -13.03 5.39
C ARG A 74 -9.22 -11.65 5.06
N PHE A 75 -8.43 -11.12 5.98
CA PHE A 75 -7.52 -10.00 5.73
C PHE A 75 -6.12 -10.56 5.45
N VAL A 76 -5.49 -10.13 4.37
CA VAL A 76 -4.14 -10.57 3.98
C VAL A 76 -3.24 -9.34 3.89
N LEU A 77 -2.24 -9.29 4.76
CA LEU A 77 -1.34 -8.15 4.91
C LEU A 77 0.12 -8.60 4.81
N PRO A 78 0.70 -8.65 3.64
CA PRO A 78 2.15 -8.73 3.49
C PRO A 78 2.76 -7.36 3.73
N MET A 79 3.86 -7.32 4.47
CA MET A 79 4.58 -6.06 4.72
C MET A 79 5.44 -5.69 3.49
N ILE A 80 4.78 -5.43 2.37
CA ILE A 80 5.33 -4.88 1.13
C ILE A 80 4.56 -3.64 0.71
N HIS A 81 5.15 -2.86 -0.17
CA HIS A 81 4.51 -1.71 -0.78
C HIS A 81 4.03 -2.09 -2.21
N PRO A 82 2.77 -1.77 -2.62
CA PRO A 82 2.23 -2.16 -3.91
C PRO A 82 2.69 -1.23 -5.04
N GLY A 83 3.98 -1.16 -5.27
CA GLY A 83 4.60 -0.37 -6.32
C GLY A 83 5.51 -1.22 -7.22
N PRO A 84 6.27 -0.59 -8.14
CA PRO A 84 6.47 0.86 -8.26
C PRO A 84 5.44 1.62 -9.11
N MET A 85 4.76 0.98 -10.06
CA MET A 85 3.79 1.65 -10.94
C MET A 85 3.00 0.64 -11.79
N GLY A 86 1.71 0.88 -11.99
CA GLY A 86 0.86 0.08 -12.86
C GLY A 86 0.93 -1.41 -12.51
N GLU A 87 1.12 -2.26 -13.52
CA GLU A 87 1.26 -3.72 -13.34
C GLU A 87 2.72 -4.17 -13.08
N ILE A 88 3.69 -3.25 -12.99
CA ILE A 88 5.11 -3.58 -12.78
C ILE A 88 5.35 -3.97 -11.32
N GLY A 89 6.11 -5.05 -11.12
CA GLY A 89 6.44 -5.54 -9.80
C GLY A 89 5.20 -5.89 -8.97
N GLY A 90 5.02 -5.21 -7.85
CA GLY A 90 3.85 -5.37 -6.98
C GLY A 90 2.69 -4.41 -7.26
N GLY A 91 2.71 -3.63 -8.37
CA GLY A 91 1.74 -2.57 -8.61
C GLY A 91 0.27 -3.02 -8.64
N ASN A 92 0.01 -4.23 -9.12
CA ASN A 92 -1.31 -4.89 -9.13
C ASN A 92 -1.44 -5.97 -8.04
N PHE A 93 -0.65 -5.87 -6.99
CA PHE A 93 -0.60 -6.85 -5.92
C PHE A 93 -1.95 -7.07 -5.21
N PRO A 94 -2.72 -6.01 -4.81
CA PRO A 94 -3.97 -6.21 -4.08
C PRO A 94 -4.98 -7.05 -4.85
N GLU A 95 -5.17 -6.79 -6.15
CA GLU A 95 -6.06 -7.58 -7.00
C GLU A 95 -5.61 -9.04 -7.10
N ARG A 96 -4.31 -9.30 -7.25
CA ARG A 96 -3.78 -10.65 -7.30
C ARG A 96 -4.00 -11.42 -6.01
N VAL A 97 -3.79 -10.78 -4.86
CA VAL A 97 -4.07 -11.41 -3.56
C VAL A 97 -5.54 -11.74 -3.42
N ALA A 98 -6.42 -10.83 -3.80
CA ALA A 98 -7.86 -11.07 -3.72
C ALA A 98 -8.34 -12.19 -4.64
N ASN A 99 -7.77 -12.30 -5.86
CA ASN A 99 -8.21 -13.28 -6.86
C ASN A 99 -7.58 -14.66 -6.69
N ASP A 100 -6.32 -14.73 -6.24
CA ASP A 100 -5.55 -15.98 -6.18
C ASP A 100 -5.67 -16.69 -4.81
N CYS A 101 -6.15 -16.01 -3.77
CA CYS A 101 -6.51 -16.64 -2.50
C CYS A 101 -7.97 -17.15 -2.54
N SER A 102 -8.26 -18.19 -1.76
CA SER A 102 -9.64 -18.69 -1.62
C SER A 102 -10.49 -17.78 -0.72
N GLY A 103 -11.80 -17.70 -0.98
CA GLY A 103 -12.75 -16.92 -0.20
C GLY A 103 -12.76 -15.42 -0.55
N LEU A 104 -13.42 -14.63 0.28
CA LEU A 104 -13.44 -13.18 0.16
C LEU A 104 -12.21 -12.58 0.88
N VAL A 105 -11.41 -11.82 0.17
CA VAL A 105 -10.13 -11.32 0.68
C VAL A 105 -10.12 -9.80 0.75
N PHE A 106 -9.75 -9.28 1.91
CA PHE A 106 -9.48 -7.87 2.17
C PHE A 106 -7.95 -7.67 2.23
N PRO A 107 -7.30 -7.10 1.21
CA PRO A 107 -5.88 -6.80 1.18
C PRO A 107 -5.61 -5.31 1.50
N PRO A 108 -5.82 -4.81 2.73
CA PRO A 108 -5.49 -3.44 3.06
C PRO A 108 -3.98 -3.21 3.03
N HIS A 109 -3.57 -1.95 2.91
CA HIS A 109 -2.16 -1.58 2.93
C HIS A 109 -1.51 -1.92 4.27
N ALA A 110 -0.34 -2.55 4.21
CA ALA A 110 0.49 -2.83 5.38
C ALA A 110 1.52 -1.71 5.58
N THR A 111 2.18 -1.69 6.74
CA THR A 111 3.25 -0.74 7.02
C THR A 111 4.51 -1.08 6.24
N ALA A 112 4.67 -0.48 5.08
CA ALA A 112 5.83 -0.62 4.21
C ALA A 112 5.96 0.60 3.31
N GLY A 113 7.14 1.19 3.20
CA GLY A 113 7.40 2.28 2.26
C GLY A 113 8.03 1.77 0.96
N HIS A 114 8.40 2.70 0.07
CA HIS A 114 8.89 2.43 -1.28
C HIS A 114 10.12 1.53 -1.38
N ASP A 115 10.91 1.38 -0.30
CA ASP A 115 12.00 0.41 -0.25
C ASP A 115 11.50 -1.04 -0.39
N PHE A 116 10.25 -1.29 -0.02
CA PHE A 116 9.59 -2.58 -0.12
C PHE A 116 8.75 -2.76 -1.39
N ASN A 117 8.94 -1.92 -2.42
CA ASN A 117 8.46 -2.20 -3.78
C ASN A 117 9.09 -3.49 -4.30
N LEU A 118 8.26 -4.43 -4.78
CA LEU A 118 8.74 -5.64 -5.43
C LEU A 118 9.37 -5.31 -6.79
N VAL A 119 10.52 -5.91 -7.10
CA VAL A 119 11.23 -5.64 -8.36
C VAL A 119 10.63 -6.35 -9.56
N THR A 120 9.91 -7.45 -9.35
CA THR A 120 9.19 -8.19 -10.40
C THR A 120 7.88 -8.76 -9.88
N GLU A 121 6.94 -8.97 -10.80
CA GLU A 121 5.65 -9.62 -10.53
C GLU A 121 5.80 -11.05 -9.96
N ARG A 122 6.86 -11.75 -10.28
CA ARG A 122 7.11 -13.11 -9.77
C ARG A 122 7.25 -13.17 -8.24
N GLU A 123 7.66 -12.08 -7.62
CA GLU A 123 7.74 -11.98 -6.16
C GLU A 123 6.35 -12.09 -5.51
N VAL A 124 5.29 -11.70 -6.24
CA VAL A 124 3.91 -11.83 -5.77
C VAL A 124 3.53 -13.29 -5.55
N ASP A 125 3.99 -14.22 -6.40
CA ASP A 125 3.72 -15.66 -6.22
C ASP A 125 4.29 -16.17 -4.89
N THR A 126 5.47 -15.69 -4.49
CA THR A 126 6.09 -16.02 -3.19
C THR A 126 5.24 -15.50 -2.02
N ILE A 127 4.66 -14.32 -2.17
CA ILE A 127 3.75 -13.73 -1.17
C ILE A 127 2.46 -14.55 -1.07
N LEU A 128 1.88 -14.96 -2.20
CA LEU A 128 0.67 -15.77 -2.25
C LEU A 128 0.88 -17.15 -1.60
N ASP A 129 2.02 -17.79 -1.86
CA ASP A 129 2.39 -19.06 -1.23
C ASP A 129 2.52 -18.91 0.29
N ALA A 130 3.11 -17.82 0.76
CA ALA A 130 3.23 -17.52 2.18
C ALA A 130 1.85 -17.21 2.81
N ALA A 131 0.98 -16.46 2.13
CA ALA A 131 -0.39 -16.18 2.59
C ALA A 131 -1.22 -17.45 2.73
N ASN A 132 -1.17 -18.35 1.74
CA ASN A 132 -1.86 -19.63 1.79
C ASN A 132 -1.30 -20.53 2.92
N THR A 133 0.03 -20.55 3.09
CA THR A 133 0.67 -21.30 4.19
C THR A 133 0.26 -20.74 5.56
N ALA A 134 0.18 -19.42 5.70
CA ALA A 134 -0.31 -18.79 6.93
C ALA A 134 -1.78 -19.17 7.19
N ALA A 135 -2.63 -19.08 6.18
CA ALA A 135 -4.05 -19.43 6.29
C ALA A 135 -4.28 -20.86 6.77
N ASP A 136 -3.48 -21.81 6.26
CA ASP A 136 -3.53 -23.23 6.70
C ASP A 136 -3.12 -23.45 8.16
N ARG A 137 -2.46 -22.48 8.79
CA ARG A 137 -1.96 -22.53 10.18
C ARG A 137 -2.78 -21.74 11.17
N VAL A 138 -3.81 -21.04 10.74
CA VAL A 138 -4.65 -20.23 11.63
C VAL A 138 -5.25 -21.09 12.73
N SER A 139 -5.07 -20.66 13.98
CA SER A 139 -5.71 -21.22 15.15
C SER A 139 -6.92 -20.37 15.49
N TYR A 140 -8.10 -20.91 15.25
CA TYR A 140 -9.36 -20.17 15.41
C TYR A 140 -9.82 -20.11 16.86
N SER A 141 -10.33 -18.96 17.29
CA SER A 141 -11.01 -18.69 18.55
C SER A 141 -12.44 -18.26 18.30
N SER A 142 -13.35 -18.67 19.19
CA SER A 142 -14.74 -18.19 19.22
C SER A 142 -14.92 -16.94 20.09
N ASP A 143 -13.82 -16.34 20.56
CA ASP A 143 -13.84 -15.21 21.47
C ASP A 143 -13.23 -13.97 20.80
N ALA A 144 -13.92 -12.83 20.91
CA ALA A 144 -13.42 -11.54 20.46
C ALA A 144 -13.74 -10.44 21.47
N THR A 145 -13.02 -9.32 21.39
CA THR A 145 -13.36 -8.12 22.17
C THR A 145 -14.26 -7.19 21.36
N ARG A 146 -14.93 -6.27 22.02
CA ARG A 146 -15.35 -5.04 21.35
C ARG A 146 -14.13 -4.33 20.76
N SER A 147 -14.33 -3.57 19.71
CA SER A 147 -13.27 -2.71 19.19
C SER A 147 -13.00 -1.54 20.15
N VAL A 148 -11.78 -1.03 20.12
CA VAL A 148 -11.35 0.11 20.91
C VAL A 148 -10.64 1.12 20.04
N ARG A 149 -11.02 2.41 20.17
CA ARG A 149 -10.28 3.50 19.53
C ARG A 149 -9.32 4.12 20.55
N THR A 150 -8.07 4.26 20.12
CA THR A 150 -6.99 4.85 20.94
C THR A 150 -6.29 5.96 20.16
N GLN A 151 -5.62 6.84 20.88
CA GLN A 151 -4.86 7.93 20.28
C GLN A 151 -3.60 8.19 21.10
N SER A 152 -2.51 8.49 20.40
CA SER A 152 -1.28 9.02 20.97
C SER A 152 -0.72 10.06 20.00
N GLY A 153 -0.56 11.30 20.45
CA GLY A 153 -0.17 12.41 19.60
C GLY A 153 -1.09 12.56 18.38
N GLU A 154 -0.52 12.48 17.17
CA GLU A 154 -1.25 12.58 15.90
C GLU A 154 -1.81 11.22 15.41
N ALA A 155 -1.30 10.10 15.93
CA ALA A 155 -1.75 8.77 15.51
C ALA A 155 -3.01 8.35 16.24
N SER A 156 -4.03 7.94 15.50
CA SER A 156 -5.23 7.25 15.99
C SER A 156 -5.21 5.79 15.56
N MET A 157 -5.76 4.90 16.36
CA MET A 157 -5.76 3.47 16.10
C MET A 157 -7.09 2.85 16.49
N LEU A 158 -7.74 2.14 15.58
CA LEU A 158 -8.85 1.25 15.84
C LEU A 158 -8.30 -0.16 16.02
N GLY A 159 -8.61 -0.81 17.13
CA GLY A 159 -8.14 -2.16 17.41
C GLY A 159 -9.25 -3.09 17.85
N GLN A 160 -9.17 -4.36 17.48
CA GLN A 160 -10.06 -5.43 17.94
C GLN A 160 -9.27 -6.72 18.13
N ALA A 161 -9.51 -7.46 19.20
CA ALA A 161 -8.85 -8.73 19.43
C ALA A 161 -9.78 -9.92 19.16
N PHE A 162 -9.19 -10.99 18.61
CA PHE A 162 -9.80 -12.27 18.30
C PHE A 162 -8.95 -13.38 18.95
N GLY A 163 -9.49 -14.00 20.01
CA GLY A 163 -8.64 -14.79 20.90
C GLY A 163 -7.52 -13.93 21.52
N ASP A 164 -6.29 -14.39 21.43
CA ASP A 164 -5.11 -13.67 21.88
C ASP A 164 -4.42 -12.85 20.76
N ASP A 165 -5.00 -12.86 19.57
CA ASP A 165 -4.54 -12.10 18.40
C ASP A 165 -5.28 -10.77 18.25
N ALA A 166 -4.73 -9.80 17.52
CA ALA A 166 -5.37 -8.52 17.29
C ALA A 166 -5.21 -7.98 15.86
N LEU A 167 -6.26 -7.30 15.38
CA LEU A 167 -6.22 -6.37 14.25
C LEU A 167 -6.09 -4.96 14.79
N LEU A 168 -5.11 -4.21 14.31
CA LEU A 168 -4.91 -2.79 14.58
C LEU A 168 -4.89 -2.02 13.27
N ILE A 169 -5.65 -0.94 13.17
CA ILE A 169 -5.71 -0.06 12.00
C ILE A 169 -5.30 1.33 12.42
N SER A 170 -4.18 1.80 11.89
CA SER A 170 -3.61 3.11 12.21
C SER A 170 -3.98 4.15 11.16
N THR A 171 -4.31 5.35 11.60
CA THR A 171 -4.54 6.53 10.75
C THR A 171 -3.97 7.78 11.39
N TYR A 172 -3.57 8.74 10.57
CA TYR A 172 -3.20 10.10 10.97
C TYR A 172 -4.28 11.13 10.61
N ALA A 173 -5.36 10.68 9.96
CA ALA A 173 -6.47 11.58 9.62
C ALA A 173 -7.01 12.31 10.88
N PRO A 174 -7.36 13.61 10.79
CA PRO A 174 -7.46 14.46 9.61
C PRO A 174 -6.12 15.02 9.10
N GLY A 175 -4.99 14.77 9.76
CA GLY A 175 -3.66 15.06 9.25
C GLY A 175 -3.36 14.16 8.05
N PHE A 176 -2.51 14.64 7.13
CA PHE A 176 -2.10 13.81 6.00
C PHE A 176 -0.98 12.85 6.40
N ALA A 177 -0.98 11.67 5.81
CA ALA A 177 0.12 10.70 5.87
C ALA A 177 0.25 10.01 4.52
N ASP A 178 1.49 9.73 4.18
CA ASP A 178 1.87 8.78 3.16
C ASP A 178 2.26 7.46 3.85
N ASP A 179 3.23 6.73 3.36
CA ASP A 179 3.62 5.43 3.92
C ASP A 179 4.11 5.49 5.37
N VAL A 180 3.77 4.46 6.12
CA VAL A 180 4.43 4.12 7.37
C VAL A 180 5.57 3.13 7.09
N GLU A 181 6.80 3.54 7.38
CA GLU A 181 7.97 2.71 7.15
C GLU A 181 7.93 1.36 7.88
N TYR A 182 8.43 0.31 7.22
CA TYR A 182 8.48 -1.07 7.69
C TYR A 182 8.98 -1.21 9.13
N GLY A 183 10.08 -0.53 9.48
CA GLY A 183 10.65 -0.56 10.84
C GLY A 183 9.76 0.07 11.91
N VAL A 184 8.93 1.04 11.54
CA VAL A 184 7.94 1.66 12.45
C VAL A 184 6.81 0.66 12.72
N GLY A 185 6.29 0.01 11.68
CA GLY A 185 5.25 -1.01 11.82
C GLY A 185 5.68 -2.19 12.68
N LEU A 186 6.89 -2.72 12.47
CA LEU A 186 7.44 -3.78 13.33
C LEU A 186 7.57 -3.34 14.80
N SER A 187 7.96 -2.07 15.03
CA SER A 187 8.09 -1.53 16.38
C SER A 187 6.74 -1.37 17.07
N ALA A 188 5.73 -0.87 16.34
CA ALA A 188 4.37 -0.72 16.84
C ALA A 188 3.72 -2.08 17.15
N THR A 189 3.88 -3.06 16.26
CA THR A 189 3.43 -4.44 16.48
C THR A 189 4.10 -5.06 17.71
N ALA A 190 5.42 -4.91 17.85
CA ALA A 190 6.15 -5.41 19.00
C ALA A 190 5.68 -4.75 20.31
N GLU A 191 5.42 -3.45 20.31
CA GLU A 191 4.92 -2.72 21.49
C GLU A 191 3.53 -3.21 21.91
N ALA A 192 2.59 -3.39 20.96
CA ALA A 192 1.26 -3.94 21.25
C ALA A 192 1.34 -5.33 21.90
N ARG A 193 2.23 -6.19 21.40
CA ARG A 193 2.45 -7.56 21.94
C ARG A 193 3.00 -7.59 23.35
N THR A 194 3.64 -6.51 23.84
CA THR A 194 4.13 -6.45 25.24
C THR A 194 3.03 -6.61 26.28
N SER A 195 1.77 -6.40 25.87
CA SER A 195 0.59 -6.50 26.75
C SER A 195 0.02 -7.94 26.84
N GLY A 196 0.63 -8.91 26.14
CA GLY A 196 0.24 -10.32 26.18
C GLY A 196 -0.60 -10.77 24.98
N LEU A 197 -0.66 -9.97 23.90
CA LEU A 197 -1.19 -10.42 22.62
C LEU A 197 -0.15 -11.32 21.92
N ASP A 198 -0.62 -12.35 21.21
CA ASP A 198 0.23 -13.30 20.48
C ASP A 198 0.62 -12.73 19.12
N ASP A 199 -0.29 -12.68 18.17
CA ASP A 199 -0.04 -12.07 16.87
C ASP A 199 -0.84 -10.78 16.67
N VAL A 200 -0.21 -9.79 16.04
CA VAL A 200 -0.83 -8.48 15.78
C VAL A 200 -0.72 -8.17 14.29
N VAL A 201 -1.86 -8.03 13.64
CA VAL A 201 -1.99 -7.55 12.27
C VAL A 201 -2.12 -6.04 12.31
N LEU A 202 -1.19 -5.32 11.71
CA LEU A 202 -1.17 -3.86 11.72
C LEU A 202 -1.37 -3.32 10.30
N VAL A 203 -2.50 -2.64 10.11
CA VAL A 203 -2.88 -1.94 8.89
C VAL A 203 -2.42 -0.49 8.96
N ASP A 204 -1.78 0.01 7.93
CA ASP A 204 -1.74 1.42 7.62
C ASP A 204 -3.01 1.76 6.82
N ALA A 205 -3.90 2.56 7.40
CA ALA A 205 -5.17 2.87 6.75
C ALA A 205 -5.00 3.64 5.43
N HIS A 206 -3.92 4.37 5.27
CA HIS A 206 -3.52 5.08 4.05
C HIS A 206 -4.69 5.91 3.46
N ASN A 207 -5.33 6.72 4.30
CA ASN A 207 -6.65 7.29 4.07
C ASN A 207 -6.74 8.81 4.16
N SER A 208 -5.62 9.52 4.08
CA SER A 208 -5.59 10.98 4.07
C SER A 208 -4.25 11.50 3.53
N ASN A 209 -4.22 11.92 2.27
CA ASN A 209 -3.04 12.51 1.65
C ASN A 209 -3.46 13.61 0.67
N ASP A 210 -2.75 14.73 0.64
CA ASP A 210 -2.99 15.87 -0.24
C ASP A 210 -2.17 15.81 -1.55
N GLY A 211 -1.64 14.63 -1.90
CA GLY A 211 -0.89 14.36 -3.12
C GLY A 211 0.46 15.06 -3.13
N LEU A 212 1.49 14.63 -2.67
CA LEU A 212 2.91 15.04 -2.80
C LEU A 212 3.16 16.57 -2.96
N SER A 213 2.22 17.42 -2.51
CA SER A 213 2.36 18.87 -2.57
C SER A 213 2.99 19.39 -1.27
N GLY A 214 4.10 20.11 -1.41
CA GLY A 214 4.78 20.73 -0.28
C GLY A 214 6.11 20.09 0.10
N PRO A 215 6.74 20.55 1.19
CA PRO A 215 8.06 20.08 1.61
C PRO A 215 8.05 18.80 2.44
N ASP A 216 6.91 18.42 3.01
CA ASP A 216 6.68 17.19 3.79
C ASP A 216 5.77 16.28 2.99
N LEU A 217 6.26 15.10 2.65
CA LEU A 217 5.53 14.09 1.87
C LEU A 217 4.67 13.17 2.75
N GLY A 218 4.69 13.35 4.05
CA GLY A 218 3.86 12.60 4.99
C GLY A 218 4.41 11.24 5.41
N HIS A 219 5.61 10.84 4.98
CA HIS A 219 6.21 9.56 5.38
C HIS A 219 6.44 9.49 6.90
N VAL A 220 6.08 8.36 7.48
CA VAL A 220 6.29 8.08 8.91
C VAL A 220 7.55 7.26 9.08
N THR A 221 8.67 7.96 9.28
CA THR A 221 10.01 7.35 9.30
C THR A 221 10.46 7.00 10.72
N PRO A 222 11.33 5.98 10.90
CA PRO A 222 11.88 5.60 12.20
C PRO A 222 12.55 6.80 12.91
N GLY A 223 12.19 7.00 14.18
CA GLY A 223 12.71 8.09 15.00
C GLY A 223 11.97 9.42 14.87
N SER A 224 11.00 9.54 13.96
CA SER A 224 10.12 10.71 13.90
C SER A 224 9.14 10.74 15.09
N GLN A 225 8.60 11.92 15.41
CA GLN A 225 7.56 12.04 16.45
C GLN A 225 6.32 11.20 16.07
N ARG A 226 5.92 11.20 14.80
CA ARG A 226 4.78 10.43 14.28
C ARG A 226 4.97 8.93 14.48
N ALA A 227 6.21 8.41 14.29
CA ALA A 227 6.52 7.02 14.59
C ALA A 227 6.33 6.68 16.07
N PHE A 228 6.77 7.56 16.99
CA PHE A 228 6.54 7.36 18.41
C PHE A 228 5.07 7.47 18.80
N ASP A 229 4.32 8.34 18.13
CA ASP A 229 2.87 8.47 18.34
C ASP A 229 2.16 7.16 17.94
N MET A 230 2.52 6.56 16.80
CA MET A 230 1.96 5.27 16.35
C MET A 230 2.32 4.13 17.31
N ILE A 231 3.60 4.03 17.72
CA ILE A 231 4.05 3.02 18.67
C ILE A 231 3.31 3.18 20.01
N GLY A 232 3.13 4.42 20.47
CA GLY A 232 2.37 4.71 21.67
C GLY A 232 0.90 4.33 21.58
N ALA A 233 0.24 4.62 20.45
CA ALA A 233 -1.15 4.22 20.22
C ALA A 233 -1.29 2.69 20.18
N ALA A 234 -0.34 1.98 19.55
CA ALA A 234 -0.31 0.52 19.51
C ALA A 234 -0.17 -0.10 20.92
N GLY A 235 0.72 0.44 21.75
CA GLY A 235 0.88 -0.01 23.14
C GLY A 235 -0.38 0.19 23.99
N ILE A 236 -1.05 1.35 23.83
CA ILE A 236 -2.32 1.63 24.52
C ILE A 236 -3.41 0.67 24.02
N SER A 237 -3.49 0.41 22.70
CA SER A 237 -4.44 -0.55 22.12
C SER A 237 -4.21 -1.95 22.65
N GLY A 238 -2.96 -2.43 22.63
CA GLY A 238 -2.60 -3.73 23.16
C GLY A 238 -3.01 -3.91 24.62
N GLN A 239 -2.74 -2.91 25.47
CA GLN A 239 -3.11 -2.94 26.87
C GLN A 239 -4.64 -3.00 27.07
N ARG A 240 -5.41 -2.24 26.30
CA ARG A 240 -6.88 -2.25 26.38
C ARG A 240 -7.46 -3.57 25.92
N LEU A 241 -6.99 -4.08 24.78
CA LEU A 241 -7.49 -5.31 24.16
C LEU A 241 -7.14 -6.55 25.00
N SER A 242 -5.95 -6.64 25.58
CA SER A 242 -5.53 -7.78 26.41
C SER A 242 -6.34 -7.93 27.71
N THR A 243 -6.99 -6.86 28.18
CA THR A 243 -7.78 -6.84 29.42
C THR A 243 -9.28 -6.70 29.19
N ALA A 244 -9.73 -6.58 27.93
CA ALA A 244 -11.14 -6.43 27.59
C ALA A 244 -11.92 -7.74 27.76
N ASP A 245 -13.20 -7.61 28.05
CA ASP A 245 -14.14 -8.74 28.08
C ASP A 245 -14.25 -9.40 26.71
N ARG A 246 -14.44 -10.72 26.68
CA ARG A 246 -14.52 -11.54 25.47
C ARG A 246 -15.93 -12.03 25.27
N HIS A 247 -16.40 -11.97 24.02
CA HIS A 247 -17.72 -12.40 23.59
C HIS A 247 -17.65 -13.11 22.24
N GLU A 248 -18.69 -13.81 21.87
CA GLU A 248 -18.80 -14.48 20.58
C GLU A 248 -18.86 -13.46 19.43
N PRO A 249 -17.97 -13.54 18.44
CA PRO A 249 -18.01 -12.63 17.28
C PRO A 249 -18.99 -13.09 16.23
N HIS A 250 -19.62 -12.12 15.59
CA HIS A 250 -20.32 -12.29 14.32
C HIS A 250 -19.59 -11.49 13.24
N LEU A 251 -19.60 -11.97 12.02
CA LEU A 251 -19.07 -11.25 10.85
C LEU A 251 -20.10 -11.24 9.75
N GLY A 252 -20.28 -10.09 9.11
CA GLY A 252 -20.96 -9.95 7.85
C GLY A 252 -20.08 -9.19 6.86
N VAL A 253 -20.21 -9.50 5.57
CA VAL A 253 -19.39 -8.93 4.51
C VAL A 253 -20.21 -8.59 3.28
N ALA A 254 -19.82 -7.50 2.59
CA ALA A 254 -20.36 -7.11 1.30
C ALA A 254 -19.27 -6.54 0.43
N TRP A 255 -19.41 -6.65 -0.89
CA TRP A 255 -18.39 -6.20 -1.84
C TRP A 255 -19.02 -5.78 -3.16
N ASP A 256 -18.53 -4.70 -3.76
CA ASP A 256 -18.88 -4.22 -5.08
C ASP A 256 -17.60 -3.86 -5.88
N GLU A 257 -17.42 -4.47 -7.05
CA GLU A 257 -16.27 -4.18 -7.94
C GLU A 257 -16.37 -2.81 -8.60
N THR A 258 -17.52 -2.16 -8.50
CA THR A 258 -17.86 -0.84 -9.05
C THR A 258 -17.75 -0.73 -10.57
N ASP A 259 -18.33 0.33 -11.12
CA ASP A 259 -18.16 0.70 -12.54
C ASP A 259 -17.02 1.73 -12.74
N TRP A 260 -16.34 2.16 -11.65
CA TRP A 260 -15.19 3.05 -11.73
C TRP A 260 -13.96 2.30 -12.23
N GLU A 261 -13.10 3.03 -12.92
CA GLU A 261 -11.87 2.50 -13.52
C GLU A 261 -10.62 3.11 -12.84
N PRO A 262 -9.42 2.57 -13.05
CA PRO A 262 -8.18 3.14 -12.50
C PRO A 262 -7.96 4.61 -12.82
N VAL A 263 -8.50 5.13 -13.92
CA VAL A 263 -8.47 6.57 -14.25
C VAL A 263 -9.29 7.43 -13.28
N ASP A 264 -10.28 6.84 -12.62
CA ASP A 264 -11.13 7.49 -11.61
C ASP A 264 -10.51 7.41 -10.19
N GLY A 265 -9.33 6.80 -10.04
CA GLY A 265 -8.65 6.59 -8.76
C GLY A 265 -9.13 5.35 -8.00
N ILE A 266 -9.92 4.49 -8.62
CA ILE A 266 -10.43 3.22 -8.05
C ILE A 266 -9.85 2.04 -8.82
N GLY A 267 -9.29 1.10 -8.11
CA GLY A 267 -8.75 -0.14 -8.68
C GLY A 267 -9.83 -1.21 -8.94
N PRO A 268 -9.42 -2.33 -9.58
CA PRO A 268 -10.38 -3.36 -10.01
C PRO A 268 -11.17 -4.05 -8.89
N LEU A 269 -10.68 -4.00 -7.65
CA LEU A 269 -11.41 -4.61 -6.53
C LEU A 269 -12.59 -3.76 -6.05
N GLY A 270 -12.65 -2.48 -6.39
CA GLY A 270 -13.75 -1.60 -5.99
C GLY A 270 -13.79 -1.33 -4.48
N VAL A 271 -14.91 -1.65 -3.83
CA VAL A 271 -15.17 -1.33 -2.41
C VAL A 271 -15.68 -2.55 -1.66
N GLY A 272 -15.08 -2.84 -0.51
CA GLY A 272 -15.51 -3.90 0.40
C GLY A 272 -15.87 -3.38 1.78
N VAL A 273 -16.86 -3.97 2.42
CA VAL A 273 -17.26 -3.68 3.80
C VAL A 273 -17.34 -4.98 4.58
N ALA A 274 -16.64 -5.02 5.72
CA ALA A 274 -16.78 -6.06 6.72
C ALA A 274 -17.34 -5.44 8.01
N VAL A 275 -18.33 -6.08 8.61
CA VAL A 275 -18.92 -5.67 9.89
C VAL A 275 -18.70 -6.76 10.91
N THR A 276 -18.05 -6.43 12.02
CA THR A 276 -18.03 -7.32 13.19
C THR A 276 -19.07 -6.87 14.20
N ALA A 277 -19.83 -7.82 14.77
CA ALA A 277 -20.69 -7.58 15.91
C ALA A 277 -20.19 -8.43 17.08
N VAL A 278 -19.84 -7.75 18.18
CA VAL A 278 -19.33 -8.36 19.41
C VAL A 278 -20.05 -7.74 20.60
N ASP A 279 -20.79 -8.57 21.34
CA ASP A 279 -21.71 -8.13 22.38
C ASP A 279 -22.76 -7.14 21.80
N ASP A 280 -22.84 -5.92 22.30
CA ASP A 280 -23.75 -4.87 21.81
C ASP A 280 -23.07 -3.83 20.91
N GLN A 281 -21.85 -4.09 20.40
CA GLN A 281 -21.09 -3.19 19.52
C GLN A 281 -20.97 -3.75 18.11
N GLU A 282 -21.31 -2.93 17.12
CA GLU A 282 -21.02 -3.16 15.70
C GLU A 282 -19.86 -2.27 15.25
N THR A 283 -18.89 -2.87 14.56
CA THR A 283 -17.72 -2.16 14.01
C THR A 283 -17.59 -2.42 12.51
N ALA A 284 -17.53 -1.35 11.72
CA ALA A 284 -17.37 -1.43 10.27
C ALA A 284 -15.90 -1.23 9.84
N TYR A 285 -15.43 -2.08 8.96
CA TYR A 285 -14.14 -2.01 8.28
C TYR A 285 -14.40 -1.83 6.79
N VAL A 286 -14.14 -0.64 6.26
CA VAL A 286 -14.31 -0.32 4.85
C VAL A 286 -12.96 -0.39 4.16
N LEU A 287 -12.88 -1.08 3.03
CA LEU A 287 -11.70 -1.13 2.17
C LEU A 287 -12.05 -0.58 0.79
N VAL A 288 -11.31 0.44 0.35
CA VAL A 288 -11.41 0.98 -1.01
C VAL A 288 -10.15 0.60 -1.77
N ASP A 289 -10.31 0.00 -2.93
CA ASP A 289 -9.17 -0.30 -3.80
C ASP A 289 -8.69 0.98 -4.49
N GLY A 290 -7.76 1.65 -3.86
CA GLY A 290 -7.22 2.93 -4.30
C GLY A 290 -5.84 3.18 -3.70
N ASN A 291 -5.12 4.19 -4.22
CA ASN A 291 -3.79 4.51 -3.71
C ASN A 291 -3.88 5.14 -2.31
N ASN A 292 -4.42 6.32 -2.22
CA ASN A 292 -4.67 7.03 -0.96
C ASN A 292 -6.01 7.78 -1.09
N MET A 293 -6.37 8.60 -0.13
CA MET A 293 -7.68 9.25 -0.08
C MET A 293 -7.54 10.77 0.09
N GLU A 294 -8.40 11.53 -0.60
CA GLU A 294 -8.49 12.99 -0.45
C GLU A 294 -8.72 13.39 1.01
N PRO A 295 -8.01 14.43 1.51
CA PRO A 295 -8.17 14.90 2.88
C PRO A 295 -9.62 15.28 3.21
N GLY A 296 -10.15 14.68 4.27
CA GLY A 296 -11.52 14.91 4.73
C GLY A 296 -12.52 13.84 4.30
N LEU A 297 -12.30 13.15 3.18
CA LEU A 297 -13.21 12.12 2.69
C LEU A 297 -13.37 10.96 3.70
N ARG A 298 -12.26 10.48 4.30
CA ARG A 298 -12.32 9.49 5.39
C ARG A 298 -13.25 9.95 6.52
N GLY A 299 -13.16 11.22 6.93
CA GLY A 299 -14.02 11.78 7.97
C GLY A 299 -15.49 11.74 7.59
N GLU A 300 -15.82 12.17 6.37
CA GLU A 300 -17.19 12.15 5.86
C GLU A 300 -17.78 10.74 5.78
N LEU A 301 -16.98 9.75 5.37
CA LEU A 301 -17.42 8.34 5.34
C LEU A 301 -17.63 7.79 6.75
N VAL A 302 -16.72 8.02 7.68
CA VAL A 302 -16.86 7.57 9.07
C VAL A 302 -18.06 8.23 9.75
N ASP A 303 -18.26 9.53 9.57
CA ASP A 303 -19.41 10.25 10.13
C ASP A 303 -20.74 9.67 9.59
N ALA A 304 -20.78 9.32 8.29
CA ALA A 304 -21.97 8.69 7.68
C ALA A 304 -22.25 7.28 8.24
N LEU A 305 -21.22 6.54 8.64
CA LEU A 305 -21.35 5.17 9.16
C LEU A 305 -21.69 5.16 10.66
N VAL A 306 -21.12 6.08 11.44
CA VAL A 306 -21.18 6.11 12.92
C VAL A 306 -22.17 7.15 13.40
N ASP A 307 -21.99 8.44 13.07
CA ASP A 307 -22.80 9.52 13.62
C ASP A 307 -24.22 9.54 13.03
N ASP A 308 -24.33 9.33 11.71
CA ASP A 308 -25.60 9.27 10.97
C ASP A 308 -26.04 7.80 10.70
N GLY A 309 -25.18 6.84 10.97
CA GLY A 309 -25.34 5.43 10.61
C GLY A 309 -25.64 4.51 11.81
N PRO A 310 -25.67 3.20 11.55
CA PRO A 310 -26.09 2.22 12.54
C PRO A 310 -24.95 1.53 13.31
N VAL A 311 -23.67 1.83 13.05
CA VAL A 311 -22.54 1.17 13.72
C VAL A 311 -21.91 2.06 14.78
N ASP A 312 -21.25 1.46 15.76
CA ASP A 312 -20.65 2.17 16.90
C ASP A 312 -19.24 2.70 16.61
N GLU A 313 -18.50 1.99 15.76
CA GLU A 313 -17.14 2.33 15.31
C GLU A 313 -16.95 1.99 13.85
N ALA A 314 -16.14 2.78 13.14
CA ALA A 314 -15.77 2.49 11.76
C ALA A 314 -14.36 2.96 11.43
N GLU A 315 -13.69 2.27 10.51
CA GLU A 315 -12.48 2.76 9.89
C GLU A 315 -12.49 2.48 8.39
N VAL A 316 -11.93 3.43 7.63
CA VAL A 316 -11.80 3.34 6.18
C VAL A 316 -10.34 3.15 5.84
N MET A 317 -10.05 2.18 5.00
CA MET A 317 -8.70 1.81 4.58
C MET A 317 -8.62 1.83 3.07
N THR A 318 -7.43 2.00 2.52
CA THR A 318 -7.13 1.73 1.12
C THR A 318 -6.21 0.53 0.96
N THR A 319 -6.10 0.02 -0.27
CA THR A 319 -5.17 -1.05 -0.62
C THR A 319 -3.79 -0.52 -0.97
N ASP A 320 -3.65 0.80 -1.16
CA ASP A 320 -2.50 1.47 -1.76
C ASP A 320 -2.18 0.93 -3.17
N THR A 321 -3.17 0.50 -3.93
CA THR A 321 -2.92 -0.04 -5.27
C THR A 321 -2.26 0.99 -6.18
N HIS A 322 -1.19 0.58 -6.86
CA HIS A 322 -0.50 1.41 -7.84
C HIS A 322 -0.99 1.23 -9.27
N ILE A 323 -2.04 0.41 -9.48
CA ILE A 323 -2.68 0.30 -10.81
C ILE A 323 -3.30 1.64 -11.24
N VAL A 324 -3.71 2.46 -10.28
CA VAL A 324 -4.25 3.82 -10.50
C VAL A 324 -3.15 4.86 -10.78
N ASN A 325 -1.86 4.54 -10.58
CA ASN A 325 -0.74 5.45 -10.78
C ASN A 325 -0.38 5.55 -12.26
N THR A 326 -1.22 6.22 -13.04
CA THR A 326 -1.04 6.49 -14.46
C THR A 326 -0.89 7.98 -14.71
N VAL A 327 -0.41 8.36 -15.90
CA VAL A 327 -0.22 9.78 -16.28
C VAL A 327 -1.56 10.52 -16.40
N GLU A 328 -2.65 9.80 -16.58
CA GLU A 328 -3.99 10.34 -16.87
C GLU A 328 -4.92 10.32 -15.64
N ALA A 329 -4.52 9.62 -14.57
CA ALA A 329 -5.34 9.49 -13.36
C ALA A 329 -5.02 10.55 -12.31
N ASP A 330 -6.06 11.00 -11.60
CA ASP A 330 -5.94 11.63 -10.30
C ASP A 330 -5.93 10.48 -9.27
N ASN A 331 -4.76 10.16 -8.72
CA ASN A 331 -4.48 8.90 -8.04
C ASN A 331 -5.24 8.68 -6.73
N GLN A 332 -5.73 9.74 -6.10
CA GLN A 332 -6.38 9.64 -4.81
C GLN A 332 -7.86 9.32 -4.95
N VAL A 333 -8.35 8.47 -4.08
CA VAL A 333 -9.79 8.21 -3.93
C VAL A 333 -10.50 9.51 -3.59
N GLY A 334 -11.51 9.85 -4.37
CA GLY A 334 -12.28 11.09 -4.19
C GLY A 334 -11.77 12.28 -5.00
N ALA A 335 -10.65 12.18 -5.71
CA ALA A 335 -10.15 13.26 -6.57
C ALA A 335 -10.93 13.38 -7.88
N ALA A 336 -11.31 12.23 -8.48
CA ALA A 336 -12.02 12.18 -9.76
C ALA A 336 -13.48 11.69 -9.65
N ILE A 337 -13.90 11.19 -8.50
CA ILE A 337 -15.26 10.71 -8.24
C ILE A 337 -16.00 11.63 -7.27
N GLU A 338 -17.33 11.70 -7.35
CA GLU A 338 -18.13 12.45 -6.41
C GLU A 338 -18.21 11.74 -5.05
N TRP A 339 -17.88 12.42 -3.97
CA TRP A 339 -17.88 11.88 -2.62
C TRP A 339 -19.22 11.31 -2.19
N ASP A 340 -20.33 11.98 -2.60
CA ASP A 340 -21.69 11.53 -2.31
C ASP A 340 -22.01 10.16 -2.94
N GLU A 341 -21.44 9.85 -4.12
CA GLU A 341 -21.63 8.56 -4.78
C GLU A 341 -20.90 7.45 -4.02
N LEU A 342 -19.63 7.67 -3.65
CA LEU A 342 -18.87 6.72 -2.84
C LEU A 342 -19.51 6.53 -1.47
N ARG A 343 -19.94 7.59 -0.81
CA ARG A 343 -20.66 7.52 0.47
C ARG A 343 -21.92 6.70 0.38
N THR A 344 -22.72 6.91 -0.67
CA THR A 344 -23.95 6.14 -0.89
C THR A 344 -23.66 4.65 -1.05
N LEU A 345 -22.68 4.30 -1.89
CA LEU A 345 -22.26 2.91 -2.08
C LEU A 345 -21.78 2.27 -0.77
N VAL A 346 -20.93 2.97 -0.01
CA VAL A 346 -20.44 2.46 1.28
C VAL A 346 -21.57 2.21 2.28
N CYS A 347 -22.57 3.11 2.33
CA CYS A 347 -23.76 2.91 3.18
C CYS A 347 -24.62 1.74 2.71
N GLU A 348 -24.80 1.52 1.41
CA GLU A 348 -25.52 0.37 0.86
C GLU A 348 -24.79 -0.93 1.20
N LEU A 349 -23.48 -1.01 0.99
CA LEU A 349 -22.66 -2.17 1.36
C LEU A 349 -22.64 -2.42 2.88
N LEU A 350 -22.69 -1.37 3.70
CA LEU A 350 -22.83 -1.52 5.15
C LEU A 350 -24.11 -2.27 5.51
N GLU A 351 -25.25 -1.88 4.93
CA GLU A 351 -26.53 -2.54 5.20
C GLU A 351 -26.54 -4.00 4.70
N GLU A 352 -25.91 -4.28 3.55
CA GLU A 352 -25.74 -5.64 3.04
C GLU A 352 -24.87 -6.48 3.97
N ALA A 353 -23.72 -5.95 4.41
CA ALA A 353 -22.83 -6.64 5.34
C ALA A 353 -23.53 -6.90 6.69
N ARG A 354 -24.31 -5.95 7.20
CA ARG A 354 -25.10 -6.14 8.42
C ARG A 354 -26.16 -7.22 8.26
N ALA A 355 -26.77 -7.32 7.09
CA ALA A 355 -27.74 -8.40 6.80
C ALA A 355 -27.09 -9.79 6.66
N ASP A 356 -25.78 -9.84 6.38
CA ASP A 356 -24.97 -11.06 6.26
C ASP A 356 -24.31 -11.50 7.59
N LEU A 357 -24.58 -10.82 8.71
CA LEU A 357 -24.00 -11.15 10.01
C LEU A 357 -24.35 -12.58 10.45
N GLU A 358 -23.33 -13.37 10.73
CA GLU A 358 -23.46 -14.72 11.31
C GLU A 358 -22.32 -15.03 12.28
N PRO A 359 -22.52 -15.97 13.23
CA PRO A 359 -21.48 -16.36 14.17
C PRO A 359 -20.22 -16.90 13.46
N VAL A 360 -19.04 -16.44 13.88
CA VAL A 360 -17.77 -16.85 13.31
C VAL A 360 -16.72 -17.17 14.37
N GLU A 361 -15.73 -17.92 13.97
CA GLU A 361 -14.44 -18.05 14.67
C GLU A 361 -13.38 -17.31 13.88
N ALA A 362 -12.43 -16.69 14.57
CA ALA A 362 -11.35 -15.93 13.94
C ALA A 362 -9.99 -16.22 14.58
N GLY A 363 -8.93 -15.94 13.84
CA GLY A 363 -7.56 -16.07 14.34
C GLY A 363 -6.55 -15.55 13.33
N VAL A 364 -5.35 -15.32 13.80
CA VAL A 364 -4.23 -14.83 13.00
C VAL A 364 -3.17 -15.90 12.84
N ALA A 365 -2.51 -15.88 11.71
CA ALA A 365 -1.24 -16.57 11.51
C ALA A 365 -0.31 -15.71 10.65
N VAL A 366 0.98 -15.85 10.87
CA VAL A 366 2.02 -15.10 10.15
C VAL A 366 3.01 -16.08 9.55
N GLU A 367 3.31 -15.93 8.26
CA GLU A 367 4.37 -16.63 7.57
C GLU A 367 5.39 -15.62 7.05
N ARG A 368 6.58 -16.06 6.70
CA ARG A 368 7.64 -15.22 6.15
C ARG A 368 7.85 -15.53 4.69
N ALA A 369 7.84 -14.48 3.86
CA ALA A 369 8.22 -14.56 2.46
C ALA A 369 9.62 -13.99 2.26
N GLU A 370 10.45 -14.70 1.49
CA GLU A 370 11.74 -14.19 1.01
C GLU A 370 11.53 -13.64 -0.39
N VAL A 371 11.63 -12.33 -0.54
CA VAL A 371 11.34 -11.60 -1.78
C VAL A 371 12.47 -10.66 -2.15
N THR A 372 12.50 -10.24 -3.42
CA THR A 372 13.42 -9.21 -3.90
C THR A 372 12.69 -7.88 -3.98
N VAL A 373 13.19 -6.90 -3.25
CA VAL A 373 12.67 -5.53 -3.17
C VAL A 373 13.71 -4.53 -3.64
N PHE A 374 13.31 -3.27 -3.84
CA PHE A 374 14.28 -2.22 -4.21
C PHE A 374 15.31 -1.97 -3.10
N GLY A 375 14.87 -1.66 -1.89
CA GLY A 375 15.76 -1.35 -0.75
C GLY A 375 16.63 -0.10 -0.90
N ASN A 376 17.22 0.34 0.19
CA ASN A 376 18.28 1.37 0.22
C ASN A 376 17.95 2.68 -0.52
N ASP A 377 16.76 3.24 -0.38
CA ASP A 377 16.28 4.46 -1.03
C ASP A 377 16.48 4.45 -2.57
N ARG A 378 16.46 3.26 -3.18
CA ARG A 378 16.74 3.11 -4.63
C ARG A 378 15.60 3.62 -5.49
N THR A 379 14.36 3.50 -5.03
CA THR A 379 13.19 4.04 -5.74
C THR A 379 13.31 5.56 -5.86
N GLU A 380 13.57 6.27 -4.77
CA GLU A 380 13.74 7.72 -4.73
C GLU A 380 14.99 8.17 -5.50
N THR A 381 16.09 7.42 -5.35
CA THR A 381 17.32 7.67 -6.10
C THR A 381 17.10 7.52 -7.60
N LEU A 382 16.39 6.48 -8.04
CA LEU A 382 16.06 6.25 -9.44
C LEU A 382 15.17 7.37 -9.98
N ALA A 383 14.11 7.73 -9.26
CA ALA A 383 13.20 8.82 -9.63
C ALA A 383 13.94 10.16 -9.72
N SER A 384 14.80 10.46 -8.74
CA SER A 384 15.63 11.68 -8.76
C SER A 384 16.58 11.73 -9.95
N HIS A 385 17.24 10.62 -10.30
CA HIS A 385 18.10 10.54 -11.48
C HIS A 385 17.32 10.67 -12.78
N ALA A 386 16.14 10.05 -12.89
CA ALA A 386 15.26 10.16 -14.06
C ALA A 386 14.81 11.62 -14.25
N ASN A 387 14.33 12.27 -13.19
CA ASN A 387 13.94 13.68 -13.21
C ASN A 387 15.11 14.61 -13.60
N ALA A 388 16.31 14.37 -13.08
CA ALA A 388 17.49 15.15 -13.44
C ALA A 388 17.83 15.00 -14.94
N VAL A 389 17.71 13.81 -15.50
CA VAL A 389 17.92 13.57 -16.95
C VAL A 389 16.88 14.30 -17.79
N VAL A 390 15.60 14.26 -17.40
CA VAL A 390 14.53 14.97 -18.11
C VAL A 390 14.78 16.50 -18.03
N ALA A 391 15.03 17.02 -16.84
CA ALA A 391 15.18 18.48 -16.62
C ALA A 391 16.44 19.06 -17.28
N MET A 392 17.56 18.34 -17.23
CA MET A 392 18.88 18.86 -17.69
C MET A 392 19.29 18.29 -19.05
N GLY A 393 18.82 17.08 -19.40
CA GLY A 393 19.25 16.36 -20.60
C GLY A 393 18.93 17.11 -21.89
N GLY A 394 17.77 17.76 -21.95
CA GLY A 394 17.35 18.58 -23.11
C GLY A 394 18.30 19.78 -23.33
N ALA A 395 18.61 20.53 -22.28
CA ALA A 395 19.52 21.66 -22.37
C ALA A 395 20.94 21.21 -22.74
N PHE A 396 21.38 20.09 -22.18
CA PHE A 396 22.69 19.51 -22.48
C PHE A 396 22.77 18.98 -23.92
N ALA A 397 21.73 18.32 -24.43
CA ALA A 397 21.63 17.87 -25.83
C ALA A 397 21.74 19.05 -26.80
N VAL A 398 20.96 20.13 -26.56
CA VAL A 398 21.03 21.35 -27.37
C VAL A 398 22.45 21.93 -27.36
N SER A 399 23.10 22.00 -26.21
CA SER A 399 24.48 22.53 -26.10
C SER A 399 25.48 21.70 -26.89
N ILE A 400 25.41 20.38 -26.87
CA ILE A 400 26.27 19.48 -27.65
C ILE A 400 26.00 19.61 -29.14
N ILE A 401 24.74 19.73 -29.56
CA ILE A 401 24.35 19.92 -30.95
C ILE A 401 24.93 21.23 -31.48
N LEU A 402 24.76 22.33 -30.74
CA LEU A 402 25.29 23.64 -31.12
C LEU A 402 26.83 23.62 -31.21
N ALA A 403 27.50 22.97 -30.27
CA ALA A 403 28.95 22.81 -30.30
C ALA A 403 29.40 21.99 -31.53
N ALA A 404 28.71 20.88 -31.84
CA ALA A 404 29.02 20.06 -33.01
C ALA A 404 28.82 20.82 -34.35
N VAL A 405 27.74 21.61 -34.43
CA VAL A 405 27.47 22.48 -35.58
C VAL A 405 28.55 23.56 -35.72
N ALA A 406 28.91 24.26 -34.62
CA ALA A 406 29.94 25.26 -34.64
C ALA A 406 31.30 24.69 -35.11
N VAL A 407 31.69 23.52 -34.58
CA VAL A 407 32.92 22.83 -35.01
C VAL A 407 32.81 22.40 -36.48
N SER A 408 31.68 21.95 -36.97
CA SER A 408 31.47 21.61 -38.41
C SER A 408 31.64 22.82 -39.28
N VAL A 409 31.09 23.98 -38.90
CA VAL A 409 31.24 25.23 -39.66
C VAL A 409 32.72 25.68 -39.68
N LEU A 410 33.41 25.59 -38.53
CA LEU A 410 34.84 25.91 -38.51
C LEU A 410 35.69 25.01 -39.41
N ILE A 411 35.45 23.71 -39.39
CA ILE A 411 36.11 22.76 -40.27
C ILE A 411 35.84 23.14 -41.73
N PHE A 412 34.57 23.47 -42.08
CA PHE A 412 34.22 23.86 -43.45
C PHE A 412 34.89 25.16 -43.88
N LEU A 413 35.06 26.13 -42.97
CA LEU A 413 35.67 27.41 -43.32
C LEU A 413 37.22 27.37 -43.43
N PHE A 414 37.88 26.42 -42.76
CA PHE A 414 39.33 26.30 -42.69
C PHE A 414 39.91 25.06 -43.37
N ALA A 415 39.07 24.18 -43.93
CA ALA A 415 39.46 23.05 -44.78
C ALA A 415 39.45 23.44 -46.25
#